data_cd41b6456829fa3fc88cc9ee7d232970
#
_entry.id   cd41b6456829fa3fc88cc9ee7d232970
#
_cell.length_a   1.000
_cell.length_b   1.000
_cell.length_c   1.000
_cell.angle_alpha   90.00
_cell.angle_beta   90.00
_cell.angle_gamma   90.00
#
_symmetry.space_group_name_H-M   'P 1'
#
loop_
_entity.id
_entity.type
_entity.pdbx_description
1 polymer ?
#
loop_
_entity_poly.entity_id
_entity_poly.type
_entity_poly.pdbx_seq_one_letter_code
_entity_poly.pdbx_strand_id
1 'polypeptide(L)'
;MASILYNIVISPIELVVEIVFEFLFRMVGNRQTNQGIAIIGVSVIISLLTLPLYRRADAVQQKERDTQKRLSGWVSHIKKNFKGDERFMMLQAYYRENGYSPLQALNGSISLLLEIPFFIAAYHFLSHLEVLQGASFALISDLGQPDALIQIGGITVNVLPILMTALNGVSALIYLKGSPLKDKIQTFA
;
A
#
# COMPACT_ATOMS: atom_id res chain seq x y z
N MET A 1 5.52 23.69 -1.49
CA MET A 1 6.09 22.32 -1.34
C MET A 1 5.13 21.24 -1.84
N ALA A 2 3.85 21.24 -1.46
CA ALA A 2 2.88 20.24 -1.93
C ALA A 2 2.74 20.19 -3.46
N SER A 3 2.69 21.35 -4.14
CA SER A 3 2.59 21.42 -5.60
C SER A 3 3.83 20.90 -6.34
N ILE A 4 5.02 21.06 -5.76
CA ILE A 4 6.26 20.54 -6.34
C ILE A 4 6.28 19.02 -6.25
N LEU A 5 5.91 18.47 -5.08
CA LEU A 5 5.81 17.02 -4.88
C LEU A 5 4.75 16.39 -5.82
N TYR A 6 3.61 17.06 -5.99
CA TYR A 6 2.57 16.64 -6.91
C TYR A 6 3.10 16.58 -8.35
N ASN A 7 3.69 17.65 -8.84
CA ASN A 7 4.15 17.75 -10.24
C ASN A 7 5.33 16.83 -10.56
N ILE A 8 6.20 16.53 -9.57
CA ILE A 8 7.39 15.69 -9.81
C ILE A 8 7.09 14.20 -9.62
N VAL A 9 6.22 13.85 -8.70
CA VAL A 9 5.99 12.44 -8.33
C VAL A 9 4.63 11.95 -8.79
N ILE A 10 3.55 12.66 -8.49
CA ILE A 10 2.17 12.19 -8.73
C ILE A 10 1.79 12.36 -10.19
N SER A 11 2.04 13.54 -10.79
CA SER A 11 1.66 13.84 -12.17
C SER A 11 2.27 12.87 -13.22
N PRO A 12 3.54 12.47 -13.17
CA PRO A 12 4.07 11.48 -14.13
C PRO A 12 3.46 10.08 -13.92
N ILE A 13 3.12 9.71 -12.69
CA ILE A 13 2.42 8.43 -12.43
C ILE A 13 1.00 8.50 -12.99
N GLU A 14 0.29 9.59 -12.77
CA GLU A 14 -1.05 9.84 -13.29
C GLU A 14 -1.09 9.78 -14.80
N LEU A 15 -0.13 10.40 -15.47
CA LEU A 15 0.02 10.36 -16.94
C LEU A 15 0.23 8.92 -17.45
N VAL A 16 1.02 8.10 -16.76
CA VAL A 16 1.18 6.69 -17.12
C VAL A 16 -0.13 5.92 -16.94
N VAL A 17 -0.86 6.17 -15.85
CA VAL A 17 -2.19 5.56 -15.61
C VAL A 17 -3.16 5.94 -16.72
N GLU A 18 -3.19 7.21 -17.11
CA GLU A 18 -4.05 7.76 -18.16
C GLU A 18 -3.74 7.12 -19.52
N ILE A 19 -2.49 7.10 -19.94
CA ILE A 19 -2.07 6.49 -21.21
C ILE A 19 -2.46 5.02 -21.26
N VAL A 20 -2.21 4.26 -20.21
CA VAL A 20 -2.54 2.84 -20.12
C VAL A 20 -4.06 2.65 -20.18
N PHE A 21 -4.82 3.48 -19.45
CA PHE A 21 -6.27 3.43 -19.46
C PHE A 21 -6.84 3.73 -20.87
N GLU A 22 -6.42 4.83 -21.50
CA GLU A 22 -6.87 5.19 -22.84
C GLU A 22 -6.56 4.09 -23.88
N PHE A 23 -5.35 3.54 -23.81
CA PHE A 23 -4.95 2.46 -24.69
C PHE A 23 -5.86 1.23 -24.54
N LEU A 24 -6.10 0.79 -23.31
CA LEU A 24 -6.98 -0.35 -23.04
C LEU A 24 -8.43 -0.06 -23.38
N PHE A 25 -8.90 1.13 -23.08
CA PHE A 25 -10.27 1.55 -23.38
C PHE A 25 -10.55 1.52 -24.88
N ARG A 26 -9.59 1.98 -25.70
CA ARG A 26 -9.68 1.91 -27.16
C ARG A 26 -9.62 0.47 -27.68
N MET A 27 -8.81 -0.40 -27.09
CA MET A 27 -8.71 -1.81 -27.49
C MET A 27 -9.99 -2.61 -27.20
N VAL A 28 -10.61 -2.37 -26.06
CA VAL A 28 -11.77 -3.15 -25.60
C VAL A 28 -13.08 -2.65 -26.23
N GLY A 29 -13.08 -1.44 -26.81
CA GLY A 29 -14.23 -0.84 -27.53
C GLY A 29 -15.23 -0.15 -26.59
N ASN A 30 -16.07 0.68 -27.19
CA ASN A 30 -16.96 1.60 -26.45
C ASN A 30 -18.29 0.95 -26.01
N ARG A 31 -18.25 -0.13 -25.22
CA ARG A 31 -19.45 -0.68 -24.56
C ARG A 31 -19.41 -0.35 -23.07
N GLN A 32 -20.57 -0.11 -22.44
CA GLN A 32 -20.67 0.25 -21.02
C GLN A 32 -19.98 -0.74 -20.07
N THR A 33 -19.92 -2.03 -20.42
CA THR A 33 -19.26 -3.07 -19.64
C THR A 33 -17.73 -3.04 -19.76
N ASN A 34 -17.19 -2.30 -20.75
CA ASN A 34 -15.77 -2.35 -21.09
C ASN A 34 -14.91 -1.45 -20.18
N GLN A 35 -15.52 -0.44 -19.54
CA GLN A 35 -14.80 0.44 -18.60
C GLN A 35 -14.25 -0.34 -17.40
N GLY A 36 -15.03 -1.26 -16.83
CA GLY A 36 -14.57 -2.11 -15.74
C GLY A 36 -13.41 -3.03 -16.14
N ILE A 37 -13.45 -3.58 -17.36
CA ILE A 37 -12.33 -4.38 -17.91
C ILE A 37 -11.09 -3.50 -18.11
N ALA A 38 -11.25 -2.27 -18.59
CA ALA A 38 -10.14 -1.33 -18.72
C ALA A 38 -9.49 -1.01 -17.37
N ILE A 39 -10.26 -0.78 -16.30
CA ILE A 39 -9.74 -0.56 -14.94
C ILE A 39 -8.94 -1.76 -14.44
N ILE A 40 -9.46 -2.98 -14.62
CA ILE A 40 -8.74 -4.20 -14.24
C ILE A 40 -7.43 -4.31 -15.03
N GLY A 41 -7.48 -4.07 -16.33
CA GLY A 41 -6.30 -4.08 -17.19
C GLY A 41 -5.24 -3.06 -16.76
N VAL A 42 -5.66 -1.82 -16.44
CA VAL A 42 -4.78 -0.79 -15.88
C VAL A 42 -4.12 -1.28 -14.59
N SER A 43 -4.89 -1.85 -13.67
CA SER A 43 -4.38 -2.36 -12.40
C SER A 43 -3.32 -3.43 -12.60
N VAL A 44 -3.53 -4.35 -13.54
CA VAL A 44 -2.56 -5.41 -13.89
C VAL A 44 -1.30 -4.82 -14.51
N ILE A 45 -1.42 -3.92 -15.48
CA ILE A 45 -0.26 -3.32 -16.18
C ILE A 45 0.57 -2.49 -15.19
N ILE A 46 -0.07 -1.65 -14.38
CA ILE A 46 0.64 -0.85 -13.38
C ILE A 46 1.32 -1.75 -12.35
N SER A 47 0.67 -2.81 -11.90
CA SER A 47 1.28 -3.78 -10.98
C SER A 47 2.53 -4.44 -11.60
N LEU A 48 2.49 -4.77 -12.89
CA LEU A 48 3.65 -5.31 -13.59
C LEU A 48 4.78 -4.28 -13.75
N LEU A 49 4.44 -3.04 -14.08
CA LEU A 49 5.42 -1.94 -14.21
C LEU A 49 6.09 -1.59 -12.88
N THR A 50 5.36 -1.65 -11.78
CA THR A 50 5.88 -1.35 -10.44
C THR A 50 6.60 -2.53 -9.80
N LEU A 51 6.44 -3.75 -10.31
CA LEU A 51 7.06 -4.97 -9.77
C LEU A 51 8.59 -4.85 -9.55
N PRO A 52 9.41 -4.35 -10.51
CA PRO A 52 10.85 -4.20 -10.29
C PRO A 52 11.19 -3.21 -9.19
N LEU A 53 10.35 -2.16 -9.00
CA LEU A 53 10.52 -1.19 -7.93
C LEU A 53 10.23 -1.83 -6.56
N TYR A 54 9.12 -2.58 -6.45
CA TYR A 54 8.79 -3.32 -5.23
C TYR A 54 9.85 -4.37 -4.88
N ARG A 55 10.37 -5.11 -5.84
CA ARG A 55 11.46 -6.06 -5.58
C ARG A 55 12.71 -5.41 -4.98
N ARG A 56 13.05 -4.20 -5.42
CA ARG A 56 14.17 -3.44 -4.84
C ARG A 56 13.85 -2.97 -3.41
N ALA A 57 12.63 -2.48 -3.19
CA ALA A 57 12.16 -2.08 -1.87
C ALA A 57 12.14 -3.26 -0.90
N ASP A 58 11.66 -4.43 -1.33
CA ASP A 58 11.66 -5.66 -0.53
C ASP A 58 13.07 -6.10 -0.14
N ALA A 59 14.04 -5.98 -1.04
CA ALA A 59 15.43 -6.30 -0.72
C ALA A 59 16.00 -5.39 0.38
N VAL A 60 15.71 -4.08 0.33
CA VAL A 60 16.09 -3.12 1.38
C VAL A 60 15.39 -3.44 2.69
N GLN A 61 14.09 -3.72 2.63
CA GLN A 61 13.28 -4.07 3.79
C GLN A 61 13.76 -5.38 4.45
N GLN A 62 14.11 -6.39 3.65
CA GLN A 62 14.62 -7.65 4.17
C GLN A 62 15.96 -7.45 4.91
N LYS A 63 16.88 -6.68 4.32
CA LYS A 63 18.15 -6.33 4.97
C LYS A 63 17.93 -5.61 6.30
N GLU A 64 16.97 -4.73 6.36
CA GLU A 64 16.61 -4.01 7.59
C GLU A 64 16.06 -4.97 8.66
N ARG A 65 15.12 -5.86 8.28
CA ARG A 65 14.56 -6.88 9.18
C ARG A 65 15.65 -7.78 9.76
N ASP A 66 16.61 -8.20 8.94
CA ASP A 66 17.71 -9.07 9.40
C ASP A 66 18.63 -8.32 10.35
N THR A 67 18.90 -7.03 10.10
CA THR A 67 19.66 -6.18 11.02
C THR A 67 18.92 -6.00 12.35
N GLN A 68 17.63 -5.69 12.32
CA GLN A 68 16.81 -5.57 13.54
C GLN A 68 16.75 -6.88 14.32
N LYS A 69 16.60 -8.03 13.66
CA LYS A 69 16.64 -9.35 14.32
C LYS A 69 17.96 -9.59 15.02
N ARG A 70 19.08 -9.28 14.36
CA ARG A 70 20.43 -9.41 14.94
C ARG A 70 20.59 -8.56 16.20
N LEU A 71 20.09 -7.33 16.17
CA LEU A 71 20.22 -6.40 17.30
C LEU A 71 19.18 -6.64 18.41
N SER A 72 18.08 -7.32 18.11
CA SER A 72 16.90 -7.44 18.98
C SER A 72 17.20 -8.07 20.35
N GLY A 73 18.13 -9.01 20.44
CA GLY A 73 18.50 -9.67 21.69
C GLY A 73 19.02 -8.68 22.74
N TRP A 74 20.04 -7.90 22.40
CA TRP A 74 20.61 -6.89 23.27
C TRP A 74 19.67 -5.71 23.51
N VAL A 75 18.95 -5.27 22.49
CA VAL A 75 17.92 -4.22 22.62
C VAL A 75 16.85 -4.64 23.64
N SER A 76 16.39 -5.88 23.59
CA SER A 76 15.43 -6.42 24.56
C SER A 76 16.01 -6.47 25.98
N HIS A 77 17.28 -6.86 26.11
CA HIS A 77 17.99 -6.89 27.40
C HIS A 77 18.09 -5.48 28.00
N ILE A 78 18.51 -4.49 27.20
CA ILE A 78 18.60 -3.09 27.64
C ILE A 78 17.22 -2.56 28.05
N LYS A 79 16.20 -2.78 27.23
CA LYS A 79 14.83 -2.34 27.53
C LYS A 79 14.24 -2.94 28.80
N LYS A 80 14.64 -4.17 29.15
CA LYS A 80 14.17 -4.88 30.35
C LYS A 80 14.87 -4.43 31.62
N ASN A 81 16.17 -4.15 31.54
CA ASN A 81 17.00 -3.92 32.72
C ASN A 81 17.22 -2.43 33.04
N PHE A 82 17.11 -1.53 32.08
CA PHE A 82 17.32 -0.09 32.23
C PHE A 82 16.04 0.70 32.04
N LYS A 83 15.91 1.88 32.67
CA LYS A 83 14.74 2.76 32.60
C LYS A 83 15.18 4.22 32.40
N GLY A 84 14.25 5.05 31.92
CA GLY A 84 14.45 6.49 31.72
C GLY A 84 15.66 6.82 30.84
N ASP A 85 16.43 7.81 31.22
CA ASP A 85 17.56 8.35 30.47
C ASP A 85 18.70 7.35 30.30
N GLU A 86 18.95 6.51 31.32
CA GLU A 86 19.95 5.46 31.23
C GLU A 86 19.66 4.47 30.10
N ARG A 87 18.38 4.03 29.96
CA ARG A 87 17.95 3.18 28.86
C ARG A 87 18.17 3.84 27.52
N PHE A 88 17.87 5.14 27.44
CA PHE A 88 18.03 5.89 26.18
C PHE A 88 19.51 5.97 25.79
N MET A 89 20.39 6.31 26.72
CA MET A 89 21.82 6.40 26.47
C MET A 89 22.43 5.05 26.08
N MET A 90 22.05 3.98 26.78
CA MET A 90 22.52 2.62 26.47
C MET A 90 22.07 2.16 25.08
N LEU A 91 20.83 2.41 24.71
CA LEU A 91 20.33 2.10 23.36
C LEU A 91 21.06 2.91 22.29
N GLN A 92 21.28 4.20 22.52
CA GLN A 92 21.98 5.07 21.58
C GLN A 92 23.45 4.63 21.41
N ALA A 93 24.15 4.31 22.49
CA ALA A 93 25.51 3.79 22.44
C ALA A 93 25.58 2.47 21.66
N TYR A 94 24.69 1.53 21.98
CA TYR A 94 24.63 0.22 21.32
C TYR A 94 24.34 0.33 19.82
N TYR A 95 23.41 1.20 19.43
CA TYR A 95 23.12 1.44 18.01
C TYR A 95 24.30 2.07 17.28
N ARG A 96 24.97 3.04 17.90
CA ARG A 96 26.16 3.70 17.35
C ARG A 96 27.31 2.71 17.15
N GLU A 97 27.58 1.84 18.13
CA GLU A 97 28.62 0.81 18.05
C GLU A 97 28.36 -0.20 16.93
N ASN A 98 27.10 -0.50 16.66
CA ASN A 98 26.70 -1.41 15.58
C ASN A 98 26.47 -0.70 14.24
N GLY A 99 26.80 0.59 14.11
CA GLY A 99 26.60 1.36 12.89
C GLY A 99 25.13 1.47 12.46
N TYR A 100 24.20 1.34 13.43
CA TYR A 100 22.76 1.37 13.19
C TYR A 100 22.17 2.73 13.57
N SER A 101 21.40 3.32 12.66
CA SER A 101 20.64 4.53 12.94
C SER A 101 19.15 4.18 13.10
N PRO A 102 18.46 4.73 14.12
CA PRO A 102 17.00 4.56 14.24
C PRO A 102 16.20 4.99 13.00
N LEU A 103 16.75 5.91 12.19
CA LEU A 103 16.15 6.31 10.91
C LEU A 103 16.17 5.18 9.88
N GLN A 104 17.10 4.23 9.99
CA GLN A 104 17.12 3.05 9.11
C GLN A 104 15.90 2.15 9.32
N ALA A 105 15.23 2.24 10.49
CA ALA A 105 13.97 1.54 10.72
C ALA A 105 12.87 1.94 9.70
N LEU A 106 12.93 3.15 9.13
CA LEU A 106 12.03 3.58 8.05
C LEU A 106 12.19 2.75 6.78
N ASN A 107 13.38 2.16 6.57
CA ASN A 107 13.60 1.23 5.46
C ASN A 107 12.73 -0.03 5.58
N GLY A 108 12.30 -0.37 6.78
CA GLY A 108 11.34 -1.46 7.03
C GLY A 108 9.93 -1.18 6.46
N SER A 109 9.62 0.08 6.17
CA SER A 109 8.31 0.51 5.63
C SER A 109 8.41 1.12 4.24
N ILE A 110 9.55 0.98 3.56
CA ILE A 110 9.78 1.64 2.27
C ILE A 110 8.78 1.20 1.19
N SER A 111 8.35 -0.06 1.21
CA SER A 111 7.33 -0.57 0.27
C SER A 111 6.00 0.17 0.45
N LEU A 112 5.57 0.40 1.70
CA LEU A 112 4.35 1.17 2.02
C LEU A 112 4.49 2.64 1.58
N LEU A 113 5.66 3.24 1.81
CA LEU A 113 5.92 4.63 1.41
C LEU A 113 5.89 4.80 -0.12
N LEU A 114 6.32 3.78 -0.86
CA LEU A 114 6.26 3.77 -2.33
C LEU A 114 4.83 3.60 -2.85
N GLU A 115 3.97 2.89 -2.12
CA GLU A 115 2.58 2.63 -2.51
C GLU A 115 1.72 3.90 -2.45
N ILE A 116 1.98 4.81 -1.49
CA ILE A 116 1.20 6.03 -1.29
C ILE A 116 1.09 6.91 -2.55
N PRO A 117 2.19 7.27 -3.25
CA PRO A 117 2.09 8.10 -4.46
C PRO A 117 1.29 7.42 -5.58
N PHE A 118 1.43 6.11 -5.76
CA PHE A 118 0.65 5.36 -6.74
C PHE A 118 -0.84 5.34 -6.41
N PHE A 119 -1.16 5.16 -5.13
CA PHE A 119 -2.55 5.19 -4.67
C PHE A 119 -3.18 6.56 -4.88
N ILE A 120 -2.46 7.65 -4.53
CA ILE A 120 -2.95 9.02 -4.73
C ILE A 120 -3.17 9.30 -6.22
N ALA A 121 -2.22 8.94 -7.08
CA ALA A 121 -2.32 9.16 -8.52
C ALA A 121 -3.50 8.38 -9.13
N ALA A 122 -3.63 7.09 -8.80
CA ALA A 122 -4.73 6.26 -9.27
C ALA A 122 -6.09 6.77 -8.77
N TYR A 123 -6.18 7.15 -7.48
CA TYR A 123 -7.40 7.70 -6.91
C TYR A 123 -7.79 9.03 -7.58
N HIS A 124 -6.84 9.95 -7.74
CA HIS A 124 -7.09 11.23 -8.38
C HIS A 124 -7.54 11.05 -9.82
N PHE A 125 -6.87 10.21 -10.60
CA PHE A 125 -7.24 9.92 -11.97
C PHE A 125 -8.64 9.30 -12.06
N LEU A 126 -8.91 8.22 -11.36
CA LEU A 126 -10.18 7.49 -11.43
C LEU A 126 -11.37 8.33 -10.92
N SER A 127 -11.17 9.16 -9.88
CA SER A 127 -12.24 10.00 -9.33
C SER A 127 -12.66 11.15 -10.24
N HIS A 128 -11.82 11.55 -11.20
CA HIS A 128 -12.11 12.59 -12.18
C HIS A 128 -12.51 12.04 -13.56
N LEU A 129 -12.60 10.72 -13.69
CA LEU A 129 -12.91 10.08 -14.96
C LEU A 129 -14.45 10.06 -15.21
N GLU A 130 -14.94 11.04 -15.96
CA GLU A 130 -16.38 11.17 -16.30
C GLU A 130 -16.96 9.92 -17.00
N VAL A 131 -16.11 9.19 -17.72
CA VAL A 131 -16.49 7.95 -18.45
C VAL A 131 -16.99 6.84 -17.51
N LEU A 132 -16.65 6.89 -16.22
CA LEU A 132 -17.10 5.89 -15.24
C LEU A 132 -18.51 6.17 -14.70
N GLN A 133 -19.02 7.39 -14.87
CA GLN A 133 -20.35 7.74 -14.43
C GLN A 133 -21.41 7.03 -15.28
N GLY A 134 -22.31 6.30 -14.63
CA GLY A 134 -23.34 5.48 -15.29
C GLY A 134 -22.80 4.21 -15.97
N ALA A 135 -21.50 3.93 -15.87
CA ALA A 135 -20.91 2.70 -16.39
C ALA A 135 -21.12 1.53 -15.42
N SER A 136 -21.70 0.43 -15.89
CA SER A 136 -21.93 -0.77 -15.09
C SER A 136 -20.85 -1.82 -15.29
N PHE A 137 -20.51 -2.54 -14.22
CA PHE A 137 -19.61 -3.68 -14.31
C PHE A 137 -19.96 -4.78 -13.29
N ALA A 138 -20.16 -5.99 -13.75
CA ALA A 138 -20.57 -7.15 -12.95
C ALA A 138 -21.82 -6.87 -12.08
N LEU A 139 -21.65 -6.79 -10.78
CA LEU A 139 -22.73 -6.53 -9.81
C LEU A 139 -22.86 -5.04 -9.47
N ILE A 140 -21.97 -4.19 -9.98
CA ILE A 140 -21.94 -2.76 -9.71
C ILE A 140 -22.72 -2.05 -10.82
N SER A 141 -23.77 -1.32 -10.45
CA SER A 141 -24.63 -0.61 -11.39
C SER A 141 -24.03 0.69 -11.91
N ASP A 142 -23.16 1.33 -11.14
CA ASP A 142 -22.46 2.56 -11.51
C ASP A 142 -21.08 2.59 -10.90
N LEU A 143 -20.03 2.59 -11.73
CA LEU A 143 -18.63 2.65 -11.30
C LEU A 143 -18.22 4.03 -10.76
N GLY A 144 -18.98 5.07 -11.05
CA GLY A 144 -18.76 6.43 -10.55
C GLY A 144 -19.40 6.69 -9.19
N GLN A 145 -20.14 5.72 -8.64
CA GLN A 145 -20.85 5.85 -7.37
C GLN A 145 -20.41 4.74 -6.37
N PRO A 146 -20.64 4.93 -5.06
CA PRO A 146 -20.45 3.84 -4.09
C PRO A 146 -21.28 2.61 -4.49
N ASP A 147 -20.74 1.42 -4.28
CA ASP A 147 -21.30 0.14 -4.76
C ASP A 147 -22.70 -0.18 -4.20
N ALA A 148 -23.04 0.29 -3.01
CA ALA A 148 -24.40 0.21 -2.41
C ALA A 148 -25.11 -1.16 -2.61
N LEU A 149 -24.33 -2.26 -2.64
CA LEU A 149 -24.81 -3.58 -3.05
C LEU A 149 -25.81 -4.20 -2.07
N ILE A 150 -25.76 -3.81 -0.80
CA ILE A 150 -26.65 -4.33 0.24
C ILE A 150 -27.39 -3.17 0.88
N GLN A 151 -28.74 -3.24 0.90
CA GLN A 151 -29.62 -2.31 1.60
C GLN A 151 -30.39 -3.07 2.67
N ILE A 152 -30.16 -2.75 3.95
CA ILE A 152 -30.83 -3.36 5.09
C ILE A 152 -31.47 -2.25 5.93
N GLY A 153 -32.81 -2.20 5.98
CA GLY A 153 -33.55 -1.30 6.86
C GLY A 153 -33.24 0.20 6.69
N GLY A 154 -32.92 0.64 5.45
CA GLY A 154 -32.55 2.03 5.14
C GLY A 154 -31.06 2.35 5.30
N ILE A 155 -30.23 1.39 5.69
CA ILE A 155 -28.77 1.52 5.74
C ILE A 155 -28.19 0.91 4.47
N THR A 156 -27.38 1.69 3.77
CA THR A 156 -26.65 1.25 2.58
C THR A 156 -25.27 0.72 2.98
N VAL A 157 -24.93 -0.50 2.62
CA VAL A 157 -23.64 -1.12 2.93
C VAL A 157 -22.85 -1.27 1.64
N ASN A 158 -21.66 -0.65 1.62
CA ASN A 158 -20.69 -0.79 0.54
C ASN A 158 -19.86 -2.06 0.75
N VAL A 159 -20.04 -3.03 -0.13
CA VAL A 159 -19.43 -4.37 0.01
C VAL A 159 -17.98 -4.38 -0.46
N LEU A 160 -17.62 -3.58 -1.47
CA LEU A 160 -16.26 -3.55 -2.01
C LEU A 160 -15.19 -3.14 -0.96
N PRO A 161 -15.37 -2.10 -0.13
CA PRO A 161 -14.43 -1.79 0.94
C PRO A 161 -14.27 -2.89 1.97
N ILE A 162 -15.37 -3.61 2.29
CA ILE A 162 -15.35 -4.74 3.21
C ILE A 162 -14.54 -5.89 2.61
N LEU A 163 -14.80 -6.22 1.34
CA LEU A 163 -14.05 -7.26 0.61
C LEU A 163 -12.56 -6.92 0.51
N MET A 164 -12.22 -5.66 0.19
CA MET A 164 -10.83 -5.19 0.15
C MET A 164 -10.15 -5.36 1.51
N THR A 165 -10.82 -4.99 2.60
CA THR A 165 -10.30 -5.16 3.95
C THR A 165 -10.09 -6.63 4.30
N ALA A 166 -11.03 -7.50 3.94
CA ALA A 166 -10.92 -8.94 4.14
C ALA A 166 -9.74 -9.55 3.36
N LEU A 167 -9.57 -9.18 2.09
CA LEU A 167 -8.46 -9.63 1.25
C LEU A 167 -7.10 -9.16 1.80
N ASN A 168 -7.01 -7.91 2.25
CA ASN A 168 -5.80 -7.40 2.90
C ASN A 168 -5.50 -8.14 4.19
N GLY A 169 -6.52 -8.44 4.99
CA GLY A 169 -6.39 -9.26 6.20
C GLY A 169 -5.86 -10.67 5.91
N VAL A 170 -6.40 -11.34 4.89
CA VAL A 170 -5.90 -12.65 4.44
C VAL A 170 -4.46 -12.58 3.96
N SER A 171 -4.12 -11.56 3.17
CA SER A 171 -2.75 -11.32 2.69
C SER A 171 -1.78 -11.13 3.86
N ALA A 172 -2.15 -10.31 4.84
CA ALA A 172 -1.35 -10.10 6.05
C ALA A 172 -1.14 -11.42 6.83
N LEU A 173 -2.18 -12.24 6.97
CA LEU A 173 -2.08 -13.57 7.62
C LEU A 173 -1.11 -14.50 6.89
N ILE A 174 -1.12 -14.52 5.55
CA ILE A 174 -0.19 -15.32 4.75
C ILE A 174 1.25 -14.85 4.96
N TYR A 175 1.49 -13.54 4.93
CA TYR A 175 2.82 -12.95 5.17
C TYR A 175 3.35 -13.25 6.58
N LEU A 176 2.47 -13.30 7.58
CA LEU A 176 2.82 -13.53 8.98
C LEU A 176 2.99 -15.01 9.33
N LYS A 177 2.77 -15.93 8.39
CA LYS A 177 2.80 -17.39 8.65
C LYS A 177 4.15 -17.91 9.18
N GLY A 178 5.24 -17.14 9.03
CA GLY A 178 6.59 -17.45 9.55
C GLY A 178 7.03 -16.59 10.74
N SER A 179 6.21 -15.67 11.24
CA SER A 179 6.59 -14.71 12.28
C SER A 179 6.07 -15.11 13.67
N PRO A 180 6.81 -14.82 14.78
CA PRO A 180 6.35 -15.09 16.12
C PRO A 180 5.07 -14.29 16.46
N LEU A 181 4.25 -14.81 17.38
CA LEU A 181 2.92 -14.26 17.72
C LEU A 181 2.92 -12.77 18.10
N LYS A 182 4.03 -12.24 18.65
CA LYS A 182 4.16 -10.82 18.98
C LYS A 182 4.13 -9.91 17.75
N ASP A 183 4.81 -10.32 16.68
CA ASP A 183 4.84 -9.56 15.43
C ASP A 183 3.47 -9.58 14.74
N LYS A 184 2.71 -10.68 14.90
CA LYS A 184 1.33 -10.78 14.40
C LYS A 184 0.39 -9.77 15.03
N ILE A 185 0.45 -9.59 16.34
CA ILE A 185 -0.42 -8.64 17.06
C ILE A 185 -0.07 -7.19 16.68
N GLN A 186 1.22 -6.88 16.52
CA GLN A 186 1.68 -5.53 16.19
C GLN A 186 1.34 -5.09 14.75
N THR A 187 1.07 -6.03 13.85
CA THR A 187 0.66 -5.74 12.47
C THR A 187 -0.84 -5.44 12.37
N PHE A 188 -1.65 -5.91 13.33
CA PHE A 188 -3.11 -5.70 13.36
C PHE A 188 -3.55 -4.56 14.32
N ALA A 189 -2.64 -3.98 15.09
CA ALA A 189 -2.88 -2.84 15.99
C ALA A 189 -2.50 -1.52 15.34
#